data_1943d8fe334af40e56bbcc92385b5c23
#
_entry.id   1943d8fe334af40e56bbcc92385b5c23
#
_cell.length_a   1.000
_cell.length_b   1.000
_cell.length_c   1.000
_cell.angle_alpha   90.00
_cell.angle_beta   90.00
_cell.angle_gamma   90.00
#
_symmetry.space_group_name_H-M   'P 1'
#
loop_
_entity.id
_entity.type
_entity.pdbx_description
1 polymer ?
#
loop_
_entity_poly.entity_id
_entity_poly.type
_entity_poly.pdbx_seq_one_letter_code
_entity_poly.pdbx_strand_id
1 'polypeptide(L)'
;MSMYDRDWYREAYREQERRNNSVKRSSGNNRMGMKPALFILLFAFVIAAIMSVARLYVPYPTTIGLIGVNIIIFILLQTKKWNTSMLATSYQLTIEQKGYYRIISSAFTQEEPLHLIMNMGSLYNLGVVLEPYMGMKRLLIHYGIIMIFGGLFSCLIHKIKSPYTRSIGASGVICGLLGVYIMIAISFKGLSALASVAPTLLIMVLMTASKKIDSIGHFTGLAVGLVCGFFVVSGII
;
A
#
# COMPACT_ATOMS: atom_id res chain seq x y z
N MET A 1 8.22 -23.97 22.47
CA MET A 1 6.86 -23.76 21.93
C MET A 1 5.97 -24.80 22.58
N SER A 2 5.09 -24.38 23.49
CA SER A 2 4.24 -25.24 24.31
C SER A 2 3.21 -25.99 23.44
N MET A 3 2.72 -27.15 23.92
CA MET A 3 1.65 -27.93 23.29
C MET A 3 0.35 -27.09 23.17
N TYR A 4 0.11 -26.20 24.13
CA TYR A 4 -1.00 -25.20 24.16
C TYR A 4 -0.90 -24.18 23.03
N ASP A 5 0.30 -23.73 22.65
CA ASP A 5 0.49 -22.78 21.54
C ASP A 5 0.14 -23.39 20.19
N ARG A 6 0.30 -24.72 20.04
CA ARG A 6 -0.01 -25.43 18.80
C ARG A 6 -1.52 -25.63 18.60
N ASP A 7 -2.27 -25.83 19.66
CA ASP A 7 -3.71 -26.05 19.57
C ASP A 7 -4.46 -24.75 19.31
N TRP A 8 -4.07 -23.64 19.98
CA TRP A 8 -4.59 -22.32 19.67
C TRP A 8 -4.30 -21.90 18.22
N TYR A 9 -3.08 -22.15 17.73
CA TYR A 9 -2.69 -21.88 16.35
C TYR A 9 -3.53 -22.69 15.35
N ARG A 10 -3.80 -23.97 15.65
CA ARG A 10 -4.64 -24.84 14.83
C ARG A 10 -6.11 -24.39 14.83
N GLU A 11 -6.64 -23.93 15.96
CA GLU A 11 -8.01 -23.42 16.02
C GLU A 11 -8.15 -22.10 15.25
N ALA A 12 -7.24 -21.16 15.43
CA ALA A 12 -7.21 -19.92 14.67
C ALA A 12 -7.08 -20.17 13.16
N TYR A 13 -6.26 -21.16 12.78
CA TYR A 13 -6.11 -21.59 11.39
C TYR A 13 -7.40 -22.20 10.82
N ARG A 14 -8.06 -23.10 11.56
CA ARG A 14 -9.34 -23.70 11.15
C ARG A 14 -10.47 -22.67 11.05
N GLU A 15 -10.51 -21.72 11.95
CA GLU A 15 -11.51 -20.65 11.93
C GLU A 15 -11.30 -19.71 10.73
N GLN A 16 -10.05 -19.40 10.43
CA GLN A 16 -9.67 -18.63 9.24
C GLN A 16 -9.96 -19.41 7.96
N GLU A 17 -9.72 -20.71 7.94
CA GLU A 17 -10.06 -21.60 6.83
C GLU A 17 -11.58 -21.73 6.61
N ARG A 18 -12.37 -21.81 7.68
CA ARG A 18 -13.84 -21.77 7.61
C ARG A 18 -14.34 -20.44 7.04
N ARG A 19 -13.79 -19.31 7.48
CA ARG A 19 -14.10 -17.98 6.92
C ARG A 19 -13.72 -17.90 5.45
N ASN A 20 -12.56 -18.41 5.07
CA ASN A 20 -12.10 -18.43 3.68
C ASN A 20 -12.95 -19.34 2.79
N ASN A 21 -13.41 -20.50 3.32
CA ASN A 21 -14.27 -21.42 2.59
C ASN A 21 -15.71 -20.87 2.46
N SER A 22 -16.22 -20.12 3.43
CA SER A 22 -17.48 -19.40 3.31
C SER A 22 -17.40 -18.31 2.24
N VAL A 23 -16.27 -17.60 2.16
CA VAL A 23 -15.98 -16.63 1.10
C VAL A 23 -15.81 -17.30 -0.26
N LYS A 24 -15.17 -18.50 -0.33
CA LYS A 24 -15.09 -19.30 -1.56
C LYS A 24 -16.46 -19.74 -2.07
N ARG A 25 -17.35 -20.18 -1.18
CA ARG A 25 -18.73 -20.56 -1.55
C ARG A 25 -19.54 -19.36 -2.05
N SER A 26 -19.34 -18.16 -1.47
CA SER A 26 -19.91 -16.92 -1.94
C SER A 26 -19.29 -16.42 -3.26
N SER A 27 -18.03 -16.75 -3.53
CA SER A 27 -17.25 -16.34 -4.71
C SER A 27 -17.34 -17.33 -5.89
N GLY A 28 -17.99 -18.47 -5.71
CA GLY A 28 -17.99 -19.59 -6.69
C GLY A 28 -18.59 -19.28 -8.06
N ASN A 29 -19.06 -18.06 -8.30
CA ASN A 29 -19.63 -17.67 -9.60
C ASN A 29 -19.12 -16.30 -10.10
N ASN A 30 -18.06 -15.72 -9.54
CA ASN A 30 -17.62 -14.39 -9.92
C ASN A 30 -16.17 -14.38 -10.46
N ARG A 31 -16.03 -14.62 -11.77
CA ARG A 31 -14.87 -14.13 -12.57
C ARG A 31 -14.81 -12.58 -12.62
N MET A 32 -15.40 -11.92 -11.64
CA MET A 32 -15.56 -10.45 -11.56
C MET A 32 -14.34 -9.75 -10.95
N GLY A 33 -13.32 -10.49 -10.48
CA GLY A 33 -12.17 -9.91 -9.78
C GLY A 33 -11.27 -9.00 -10.63
N MET A 34 -11.21 -9.25 -11.94
CA MET A 34 -10.36 -8.43 -12.84
C MET A 34 -11.02 -7.10 -13.22
N LYS A 35 -12.36 -7.03 -13.27
CA LYS A 35 -13.10 -5.82 -13.65
C LYS A 35 -12.89 -4.63 -12.69
N PRO A 36 -12.97 -4.80 -11.34
CA PRO A 36 -12.69 -3.70 -10.41
C PRO A 36 -11.24 -3.21 -10.48
N ALA A 37 -10.28 -4.12 -10.63
CA ALA A 37 -8.88 -3.72 -10.73
C ALA A 37 -8.58 -2.95 -12.02
N LEU A 38 -9.13 -3.40 -13.15
CA LEU A 38 -9.01 -2.69 -14.42
C LEU A 38 -9.69 -1.31 -14.33
N PHE A 39 -10.83 -1.23 -13.67
CA PHE A 39 -11.50 0.05 -13.41
C PHE A 39 -10.64 0.98 -12.55
N ILE A 40 -10.02 0.48 -11.47
CA ILE A 40 -9.12 1.27 -10.61
C ILE A 40 -7.93 1.79 -11.43
N LEU A 41 -7.32 0.95 -12.27
CA LEU A 41 -6.19 1.35 -13.11
C LEU A 41 -6.62 2.39 -14.15
N LEU A 42 -7.72 2.17 -14.85
CA LEU A 42 -8.24 3.10 -15.84
C LEU A 42 -8.61 4.44 -15.18
N PHE A 43 -9.25 4.38 -14.04
CA PHE A 43 -9.64 5.55 -13.28
C PHE A 43 -8.43 6.32 -12.77
N ALA A 44 -7.41 5.64 -12.22
CA ALA A 44 -6.15 6.26 -11.81
C ALA A 44 -5.44 6.91 -13.00
N PHE A 45 -5.47 6.28 -14.18
CA PHE A 45 -4.92 6.84 -15.41
C PHE A 45 -5.68 8.11 -15.86
N VAL A 46 -7.00 8.08 -15.84
CA VAL A 46 -7.84 9.25 -16.18
C VAL A 46 -7.58 10.41 -15.22
N ILE A 47 -7.53 10.13 -13.91
CA ILE A 47 -7.17 11.16 -12.92
C ILE A 47 -5.77 11.72 -13.19
N ALA A 48 -4.78 10.87 -13.45
CA ALA A 48 -3.43 11.34 -13.77
C ALA A 48 -3.40 12.21 -15.03
N ALA A 49 -4.18 11.87 -16.07
CA ALA A 49 -4.31 12.67 -17.28
C ALA A 49 -4.97 14.03 -16.98
N ILE A 50 -6.07 14.04 -16.21
CA ILE A 50 -6.73 15.30 -15.79
C ILE A 50 -5.77 16.17 -14.99
N MET A 51 -5.04 15.58 -14.03
CA MET A 51 -4.09 16.32 -13.19
C MET A 51 -2.88 16.83 -13.99
N SER A 52 -2.51 16.14 -15.09
CA SER A 52 -1.47 16.63 -16.01
C SER A 52 -1.88 17.94 -16.69
N VAL A 53 -3.16 18.11 -17.01
CA VAL A 53 -3.70 19.36 -17.57
C VAL A 53 -3.87 20.40 -16.46
N ALA A 54 -4.36 19.97 -15.29
CA ALA A 54 -4.62 20.83 -14.14
C ALA A 54 -3.34 21.33 -13.45
N ARG A 55 -2.15 20.85 -13.79
CA ARG A 55 -0.87 21.21 -13.16
C ARG A 55 -0.58 22.71 -13.12
N LEU A 56 -1.20 23.49 -13.99
CA LEU A 56 -1.07 24.94 -14.02
C LEU A 56 -1.89 25.64 -12.93
N TYR A 57 -2.86 24.96 -12.34
CA TYR A 57 -3.84 25.51 -11.40
C TYR A 57 -3.85 24.79 -10.05
N VAL A 58 -3.30 23.59 -9.97
CA VAL A 58 -3.33 22.74 -8.77
C VAL A 58 -1.91 22.47 -8.31
N PRO A 59 -1.54 22.88 -7.08
CA PRO A 59 -0.25 22.50 -6.51
C PRO A 59 -0.22 20.98 -6.25
N TYR A 60 0.93 20.37 -6.49
CA TYR A 60 1.16 18.94 -6.25
C TYR A 60 0.14 18.02 -6.93
N PRO A 61 -0.04 18.10 -8.26
CA PRO A 61 -1.12 17.41 -8.97
C PRO A 61 -1.07 15.89 -8.83
N THR A 62 0.11 15.27 -8.80
CA THR A 62 0.23 13.82 -8.62
C THR A 62 -0.25 13.39 -7.24
N THR A 63 0.18 14.09 -6.21
CA THR A 63 -0.22 13.84 -4.81
C THR A 63 -1.72 13.96 -4.64
N ILE A 64 -2.31 15.05 -5.13
CA ILE A 64 -3.74 15.30 -5.04
C ILE A 64 -4.52 14.26 -5.85
N GLY A 65 -4.03 13.90 -7.05
CA GLY A 65 -4.64 12.85 -7.87
C GLY A 65 -4.66 11.49 -7.18
N LEU A 66 -3.54 11.08 -6.56
CA LEU A 66 -3.46 9.83 -5.80
C LEU A 66 -4.40 9.83 -4.58
N ILE A 67 -4.50 10.95 -3.87
CA ILE A 67 -5.46 11.10 -2.77
C ILE A 67 -6.89 10.99 -3.30
N GLY A 68 -7.22 11.66 -4.40
CA GLY A 68 -8.54 11.61 -5.02
C GLY A 68 -8.94 10.18 -5.42
N VAL A 69 -8.03 9.40 -6.02
CA VAL A 69 -8.27 7.99 -6.35
C VAL A 69 -8.62 7.17 -5.11
N ASN A 70 -7.86 7.31 -4.02
CA ASN A 70 -8.13 6.59 -2.78
C ASN A 70 -9.50 6.96 -2.18
N ILE A 71 -9.84 8.25 -2.15
CA ILE A 71 -11.14 8.72 -1.63
C ILE A 71 -12.29 8.16 -2.46
N ILE A 72 -12.20 8.20 -3.78
CA ILE A 72 -13.27 7.72 -4.66
C ILE A 72 -13.44 6.20 -4.52
N ILE A 73 -12.34 5.43 -4.46
CA ILE A 73 -12.41 3.98 -4.24
C ILE A 73 -13.04 3.68 -2.87
N PHE A 74 -12.68 4.44 -1.83
CA PHE A 74 -13.30 4.31 -0.51
C PHE A 74 -14.81 4.53 -0.57
N ILE A 75 -15.26 5.61 -1.21
CA ILE A 75 -16.70 5.90 -1.38
C ILE A 75 -17.41 4.76 -2.14
N LEU A 76 -16.80 4.25 -3.22
CA LEU A 76 -17.36 3.13 -3.98
C LEU A 76 -17.49 1.86 -3.14
N LEU A 77 -16.54 1.59 -2.24
CA LEU A 77 -16.62 0.46 -1.31
C LEU A 77 -17.77 0.61 -0.31
N GLN A 78 -18.07 1.84 0.15
CA GLN A 78 -19.20 2.08 1.04
C GLN A 78 -20.56 1.79 0.36
N THR A 79 -20.65 1.81 -0.96
CA THR A 79 -21.88 1.44 -1.69
C THR A 79 -22.20 -0.06 -1.64
N LYS A 80 -21.36 -0.88 -0.99
CA LYS A 80 -21.45 -2.34 -0.90
C LYS A 80 -21.47 -3.09 -2.23
N LYS A 81 -21.29 -2.39 -3.36
CA LYS A 81 -21.15 -3.03 -4.68
C LYS A 81 -19.82 -3.78 -4.82
N TRP A 82 -18.81 -3.34 -4.09
CA TRP A 82 -17.49 -3.97 -4.02
C TRP A 82 -17.21 -4.41 -2.59
N ASN A 83 -16.47 -5.51 -2.47
CA ASN A 83 -16.04 -6.03 -1.17
C ASN A 83 -14.53 -5.88 -1.05
N THR A 84 -14.05 -5.39 0.08
CA THR A 84 -12.61 -5.27 0.38
C THR A 84 -11.87 -6.59 0.17
N SER A 85 -12.52 -7.73 0.45
CA SER A 85 -11.94 -9.05 0.23
C SER A 85 -11.63 -9.37 -1.24
N MET A 86 -12.30 -8.72 -2.20
CA MET A 86 -12.02 -8.88 -3.64
C MET A 86 -10.76 -8.12 -4.05
N LEU A 87 -10.40 -7.07 -3.33
CA LEU A 87 -9.31 -6.16 -3.66
C LEU A 87 -8.07 -6.39 -2.80
N ALA A 88 -8.24 -6.98 -1.62
CA ALA A 88 -7.15 -7.26 -0.68
C ALA A 88 -6.13 -8.25 -1.27
N THR A 89 -4.85 -8.02 -0.98
CA THR A 89 -3.77 -8.95 -1.29
C THR A 89 -3.56 -9.95 -0.16
N SER A 90 -3.08 -11.14 -0.48
CA SER A 90 -2.50 -12.14 0.41
C SER A 90 -1.65 -13.10 -0.43
N TYR A 91 -0.74 -13.86 0.18
CA TYR A 91 0.05 -14.83 -0.57
C TYR A 91 -0.86 -15.80 -1.34
N GLN A 92 -1.85 -16.39 -0.66
CA GLN A 92 -2.76 -17.35 -1.27
C GLN A 92 -3.54 -16.75 -2.45
N LEU A 93 -4.17 -15.59 -2.26
CA LEU A 93 -5.04 -14.99 -3.28
C LEU A 93 -4.23 -14.41 -4.45
N THR A 94 -3.05 -13.90 -4.17
CA THR A 94 -2.24 -13.16 -5.13
C THR A 94 -1.31 -14.08 -5.92
N ILE A 95 -0.62 -14.99 -5.23
CA ILE A 95 0.40 -15.84 -5.86
C ILE A 95 -0.19 -17.20 -6.24
N GLU A 96 -0.77 -17.95 -5.29
CA GLU A 96 -1.28 -19.29 -5.56
C GLU A 96 -2.49 -19.27 -6.51
N GLN A 97 -3.41 -18.32 -6.32
CA GLN A 97 -4.60 -18.17 -7.17
C GLN A 97 -4.38 -17.22 -8.37
N LYS A 98 -3.13 -16.75 -8.58
CA LYS A 98 -2.73 -15.87 -9.69
C LYS A 98 -3.52 -14.56 -9.79
N GLY A 99 -3.99 -14.05 -8.63
CA GLY A 99 -4.71 -12.79 -8.54
C GLY A 99 -3.78 -11.58 -8.47
N TYR A 100 -2.81 -11.46 -9.38
CA TYR A 100 -1.73 -10.45 -9.34
C TYR A 100 -2.23 -9.00 -9.30
N TYR A 101 -3.42 -8.72 -9.88
CA TYR A 101 -4.06 -7.41 -9.81
C TYR A 101 -4.26 -6.90 -8.38
N ARG A 102 -4.29 -7.82 -7.40
CA ARG A 102 -4.49 -7.51 -5.97
C ARG A 102 -3.35 -6.69 -5.39
N ILE A 103 -2.14 -6.78 -5.95
CA ILE A 103 -1.00 -5.95 -5.55
C ILE A 103 -1.34 -4.47 -5.75
N ILE A 104 -1.96 -4.16 -6.89
CA ILE A 104 -2.35 -2.79 -7.23
C ILE A 104 -3.61 -2.38 -6.48
N SER A 105 -4.67 -3.21 -6.56
CA SER A 105 -5.96 -2.84 -6.00
C SER A 105 -5.93 -2.67 -4.48
N SER A 106 -5.15 -3.49 -3.77
CA SER A 106 -5.04 -3.40 -2.32
C SER A 106 -4.44 -2.06 -1.85
N ALA A 107 -3.49 -1.51 -2.61
CA ALA A 107 -2.84 -0.25 -2.28
C ALA A 107 -3.77 0.97 -2.33
N PHE A 108 -4.89 0.86 -3.06
CA PHE A 108 -5.91 1.91 -3.15
C PHE A 108 -7.16 1.62 -2.31
N THR A 109 -7.17 0.48 -1.59
CA THR A 109 -8.32 0.04 -0.80
C THR A 109 -8.13 0.43 0.66
N GLN A 110 -9.06 1.20 1.22
CA GLN A 110 -9.12 1.54 2.64
C GLN A 110 -10.40 0.97 3.23
N GLU A 111 -10.36 0.39 4.44
CA GLU A 111 -11.51 -0.26 5.05
C GLU A 111 -12.26 0.67 6.01
N GLU A 112 -11.54 1.47 6.77
CA GLU A 112 -12.09 2.35 7.80
C GLU A 112 -11.83 3.83 7.47
N PRO A 113 -12.76 4.76 7.81
CA PRO A 113 -12.57 6.20 7.57
C PRO A 113 -11.31 6.76 8.22
N LEU A 114 -11.01 6.34 9.46
CA LEU A 114 -9.79 6.79 10.16
C LEU A 114 -8.53 6.33 9.42
N HIS A 115 -8.51 5.10 8.93
CA HIS A 115 -7.40 4.56 8.13
C HIS A 115 -7.18 5.37 6.85
N LEU A 116 -8.28 5.74 6.16
CA LEU A 116 -8.22 6.62 5.00
C LEU A 116 -7.62 7.99 5.35
N ILE A 117 -8.14 8.66 6.40
CA ILE A 117 -7.68 10.00 6.81
C ILE A 117 -6.20 9.99 7.15
N MET A 118 -5.74 9.01 7.94
CA MET A 118 -4.33 8.88 8.32
C MET A 118 -3.43 8.66 7.11
N ASN A 119 -3.82 7.78 6.19
CA ASN A 119 -3.06 7.52 4.97
C ASN A 119 -3.04 8.74 4.04
N MET A 120 -4.16 9.40 3.82
CA MET A 120 -4.22 10.56 2.93
C MET A 120 -3.46 11.76 3.51
N GLY A 121 -3.55 11.97 4.82
CA GLY A 121 -2.74 12.99 5.50
C GLY A 121 -1.23 12.72 5.38
N SER A 122 -0.81 11.46 5.56
CA SER A 122 0.59 11.06 5.40
C SER A 122 1.06 11.19 3.95
N LEU A 123 0.23 10.77 2.99
CA LEU A 123 0.52 10.91 1.55
C LEU A 123 0.65 12.38 1.15
N TYR A 124 -0.23 13.25 1.66
CA TYR A 124 -0.14 14.68 1.42
C TYR A 124 1.17 15.25 1.98
N ASN A 125 1.49 14.99 3.25
CA ASN A 125 2.70 15.51 3.90
C ASN A 125 3.99 15.09 3.19
N LEU A 126 4.08 13.84 2.72
CA LEU A 126 5.23 13.39 1.93
C LEU A 126 5.21 13.95 0.50
N GLY A 127 4.03 14.01 -0.11
CA GLY A 127 3.87 14.45 -1.48
C GLY A 127 4.24 15.90 -1.69
N VAL A 128 3.86 16.81 -0.77
CA VAL A 128 4.22 18.24 -0.86
C VAL A 128 5.72 18.51 -0.81
N VAL A 129 6.49 17.56 -0.30
CA VAL A 129 7.96 17.63 -0.28
C VAL A 129 8.57 16.90 -1.47
N LEU A 130 8.08 15.69 -1.77
CA LEU A 130 8.69 14.85 -2.79
C LEU A 130 8.33 15.30 -4.21
N GLU A 131 7.09 15.74 -4.45
CA GLU A 131 6.66 16.10 -5.81
C GLU A 131 7.42 17.33 -6.38
N PRO A 132 7.66 18.42 -5.63
CA PRO A 132 8.51 19.50 -6.12
C PRO A 132 9.96 19.08 -6.38
N TYR A 133 10.49 18.17 -5.57
CA TYR A 133 11.86 17.71 -5.72
C TYR A 133 12.04 16.73 -6.90
N MET A 134 11.15 15.77 -7.04
CA MET A 134 11.25 14.70 -8.04
C MET A 134 10.55 15.05 -9.35
N GLY A 135 9.55 15.91 -9.29
CA GLY A 135 8.59 16.13 -10.36
C GLY A 135 7.51 15.04 -10.45
N MET A 136 6.40 15.40 -11.07
CA MET A 136 5.20 14.57 -11.20
C MET A 136 5.50 13.14 -11.74
N LYS A 137 6.24 13.06 -12.86
CA LYS A 137 6.51 11.79 -13.55
C LYS A 137 7.34 10.84 -12.68
N ARG A 138 8.41 11.33 -12.06
CA ARG A 138 9.28 10.51 -11.21
C ARG A 138 8.54 10.06 -9.95
N LEU A 139 7.78 10.94 -9.30
CA LEU A 139 6.97 10.56 -8.13
C LEU A 139 6.01 9.42 -8.47
N LEU A 140 5.31 9.49 -9.62
CA LEU A 140 4.37 8.47 -10.05
C LEU A 140 5.05 7.13 -10.36
N ILE A 141 6.23 7.16 -10.99
CA ILE A 141 7.02 5.97 -11.28
C ILE A 141 7.46 5.29 -9.97
N HIS A 142 8.01 6.05 -9.02
CA HIS A 142 8.46 5.50 -7.74
C HIS A 142 7.29 4.98 -6.90
N TYR A 143 6.15 5.69 -6.91
CA TYR A 143 4.92 5.19 -6.29
C TYR A 143 4.55 3.80 -6.85
N GLY A 144 4.58 3.64 -8.18
CA GLY A 144 4.29 2.38 -8.86
C GLY A 144 5.29 1.27 -8.53
N ILE A 145 6.59 1.58 -8.54
CA ILE A 145 7.66 0.62 -8.19
C ILE A 145 7.48 0.14 -6.75
N ILE A 146 7.30 1.05 -5.80
CA ILE A 146 7.11 0.71 -4.39
C ILE A 146 5.84 -0.13 -4.21
N MET A 147 4.75 0.23 -4.85
CA MET A 147 3.48 -0.51 -4.81
C MET A 147 3.66 -1.95 -5.30
N ILE A 148 4.31 -2.14 -6.45
CA ILE A 148 4.46 -3.47 -7.05
C ILE A 148 5.46 -4.32 -6.25
N PHE A 149 6.67 -3.83 -6.04
CA PHE A 149 7.73 -4.63 -5.41
C PHE A 149 7.53 -4.73 -3.89
N GLY A 150 7.09 -3.66 -3.22
CA GLY A 150 6.76 -3.71 -1.79
C GLY A 150 5.62 -4.69 -1.51
N GLY A 151 4.56 -4.64 -2.31
CA GLY A 151 3.43 -5.57 -2.22
C GLY A 151 3.81 -7.01 -2.56
N LEU A 152 4.64 -7.23 -3.59
CA LEU A 152 5.13 -8.56 -3.96
C LEU A 152 6.01 -9.17 -2.85
N PHE A 153 6.96 -8.41 -2.34
CA PHE A 153 7.84 -8.88 -1.25
C PHE A 153 7.05 -9.14 0.04
N SER A 154 6.07 -8.30 0.36
CA SER A 154 5.14 -8.56 1.46
C SER A 154 4.43 -9.89 1.29
N CYS A 155 3.84 -10.15 0.12
CA CYS A 155 3.21 -11.43 -0.18
C CYS A 155 4.15 -12.62 -0.01
N LEU A 156 5.38 -12.52 -0.52
CA LEU A 156 6.37 -13.61 -0.44
C LEU A 156 6.81 -13.89 1.01
N ILE A 157 6.98 -12.87 1.84
CA ILE A 157 7.31 -13.05 3.26
C ILE A 157 6.12 -13.66 4.01
N HIS A 158 4.89 -13.25 3.69
CA HIS A 158 3.69 -13.84 4.25
C HIS A 158 3.51 -15.32 3.92
N LYS A 159 4.13 -15.84 2.85
CA LYS A 159 4.17 -17.30 2.58
C LYS A 159 4.62 -18.10 3.81
N ILE A 160 5.62 -17.59 4.52
CA ILE A 160 6.26 -18.29 5.65
C ILE A 160 5.48 -18.05 6.95
N LYS A 161 5.02 -16.82 7.19
CA LYS A 161 4.41 -16.42 8.45
C LYS A 161 2.91 -16.69 8.51
N SER A 162 2.16 -16.29 7.49
CA SER A 162 0.70 -16.41 7.44
C SER A 162 0.18 -16.16 6.02
N PRO A 163 0.11 -17.21 5.17
CA PRO A 163 -0.22 -17.06 3.74
C PRO A 163 -1.63 -16.52 3.48
N TYR A 164 -2.50 -16.54 4.48
CA TYR A 164 -3.89 -16.07 4.40
C TYR A 164 -4.08 -14.65 4.92
N THR A 165 -3.04 -14.03 5.50
CA THR A 165 -3.13 -12.65 5.99
C THR A 165 -3.47 -11.72 4.84
N ARG A 166 -4.57 -10.99 5.01
CA ARG A 166 -5.02 -9.99 4.04
C ARG A 166 -4.39 -8.65 4.35
N SER A 167 -3.87 -8.02 3.33
CA SER A 167 -3.28 -6.69 3.40
C SER A 167 -4.03 -5.74 2.47
N ILE A 168 -4.36 -4.57 2.98
CA ILE A 168 -5.01 -3.46 2.27
C ILE A 168 -4.46 -2.13 2.79
N GLY A 169 -4.53 -1.11 1.98
CA GLY A 169 -4.18 0.25 2.34
C GLY A 169 -2.98 0.80 1.59
N ALA A 170 -2.96 2.10 1.43
CA ALA A 170 -1.84 2.84 0.83
C ALA A 170 -0.60 2.87 1.72
N SER A 171 -0.71 2.45 2.98
CA SER A 171 0.32 2.63 4.01
C SER A 171 1.66 1.98 3.66
N GLY A 172 1.68 0.83 2.99
CA GLY A 172 2.91 0.20 2.52
C GLY A 172 3.66 1.08 1.51
N VAL A 173 2.93 1.68 0.57
CA VAL A 173 3.51 2.61 -0.41
C VAL A 173 3.95 3.91 0.26
N ILE A 174 3.17 4.42 1.21
CA ILE A 174 3.51 5.63 2.00
C ILE A 174 4.80 5.40 2.80
N CYS A 175 4.96 4.24 3.42
CA CYS A 175 6.22 3.86 4.08
C CYS A 175 7.39 3.82 3.09
N GLY A 176 7.15 3.38 1.84
CA GLY A 176 8.15 3.45 0.79
C GLY A 176 8.50 4.88 0.38
N LEU A 177 7.51 5.76 0.22
CA LEU A 177 7.76 7.19 -0.02
C LEU A 177 8.55 7.84 1.13
N LEU A 178 8.30 7.43 2.38
CA LEU A 178 9.12 7.82 3.52
C LEU A 178 10.57 7.35 3.36
N GLY A 179 10.79 6.14 2.86
CA GLY A 179 12.14 5.64 2.53
C GLY A 179 12.85 6.50 1.48
N VAL A 180 12.14 6.90 0.42
CA VAL A 180 12.67 7.85 -0.59
C VAL A 180 13.03 9.18 0.07
N TYR A 181 12.13 9.72 0.89
CA TYR A 181 12.36 10.98 1.62
C TYR A 181 13.60 10.91 2.53
N ILE A 182 13.78 9.80 3.27
CA ILE A 182 14.95 9.59 4.14
C ILE A 182 16.24 9.68 3.34
N MET A 183 16.33 9.00 2.20
CA MET A 183 17.54 9.02 1.37
C MET A 183 17.84 10.42 0.81
N ILE A 184 16.82 11.13 0.37
CA ILE A 184 16.95 12.52 -0.08
C ILE A 184 17.42 13.40 1.09
N ALA A 185 16.80 13.28 2.27
CA ALA A 185 17.16 14.09 3.43
C ALA A 185 18.61 13.82 3.88
N ILE A 186 19.05 12.57 3.86
CA ILE A 186 20.43 12.19 4.17
C ILE A 186 21.43 12.79 3.16
N SER A 187 21.09 12.85 1.89
CA SER A 187 21.97 13.45 0.87
C SER A 187 22.21 14.93 1.07
N PHE A 188 21.24 15.67 1.66
CA PHE A 188 21.38 17.10 1.94
C PHE A 188 22.00 17.41 3.31
N LYS A 189 21.69 16.63 4.32
CA LYS A 189 22.03 16.92 5.73
C LYS A 189 22.92 15.86 6.38
N GLY A 190 23.33 14.84 5.62
CA GLY A 190 24.02 13.69 6.19
C GLY A 190 23.13 12.95 7.20
N LEU A 191 23.75 12.14 8.06
CA LEU A 191 23.04 11.34 9.06
C LEU A 191 22.24 12.16 10.08
N SER A 192 22.52 13.47 10.23
CA SER A 192 21.75 14.35 11.10
C SER A 192 20.27 14.47 10.66
N ALA A 193 19.99 14.21 9.37
CA ALA A 193 18.61 14.15 8.85
C ALA A 193 17.75 13.10 9.57
N LEU A 194 18.34 12.03 10.08
CA LEU A 194 17.62 10.98 10.81
C LEU A 194 16.93 11.52 12.06
N ALA A 195 17.48 12.54 12.69
CA ALA A 195 16.83 13.18 13.83
C ALA A 195 15.48 13.83 13.45
N SER A 196 15.39 14.39 12.25
CA SER A 196 14.14 15.01 11.77
C SER A 196 13.06 14.00 11.38
N VAL A 197 13.44 12.81 10.95
CA VAL A 197 12.50 11.75 10.56
C VAL A 197 12.22 10.74 11.69
N ALA A 198 13.03 10.74 12.76
CA ALA A 198 12.91 9.81 13.88
C ALA A 198 11.51 9.79 14.50
N PRO A 199 10.81 10.92 14.76
CA PRO A 199 9.46 10.88 15.28
C PRO A 199 8.47 10.14 14.36
N THR A 200 8.57 10.36 13.05
CA THR A 200 7.72 9.69 12.05
C THR A 200 8.00 8.19 12.00
N LEU A 201 9.28 7.79 12.03
CA LEU A 201 9.66 6.38 12.09
C LEU A 201 9.19 5.73 13.39
N LEU A 202 9.31 6.44 14.53
CA LEU A 202 8.82 5.93 15.82
C LEU A 202 7.31 5.70 15.79
N ILE A 203 6.53 6.66 15.28
CA ILE A 203 5.08 6.51 15.13
C ILE A 203 4.76 5.30 14.23
N MET A 204 5.45 5.15 13.11
CA MET A 204 5.29 4.00 12.21
C MET A 204 5.56 2.68 12.95
N VAL A 205 6.66 2.59 13.70
CA VAL A 205 7.00 1.38 14.48
C VAL A 205 5.96 1.11 15.56
N LEU A 206 5.52 2.11 16.30
CA LEU A 206 4.48 1.96 17.31
C LEU A 206 3.13 1.51 16.72
N MET A 207 2.76 2.05 15.57
CA MET A 207 1.56 1.60 14.86
C MET A 207 1.69 0.15 14.40
N THR A 208 2.88 -0.31 13.98
CA THR A 208 3.10 -1.71 13.57
C THR A 208 2.99 -2.71 14.72
N ALA A 209 3.06 -2.25 15.96
CA ALA A 209 2.82 -3.09 17.14
C ALA A 209 1.35 -3.53 17.28
N SER A 210 0.43 -2.87 16.60
CA SER A 210 -0.98 -3.27 16.55
C SER A 210 -1.16 -4.54 15.71
N LYS A 211 -1.82 -5.57 16.27
CA LYS A 211 -2.15 -6.82 15.57
C LYS A 211 -3.05 -6.64 14.34
N LYS A 212 -3.66 -5.46 14.17
CA LYS A 212 -4.53 -5.12 13.04
C LYS A 212 -3.75 -4.57 11.82
N ILE A 213 -2.47 -4.24 11.97
CA ILE A 213 -1.67 -3.57 10.94
C ILE A 213 -0.68 -4.56 10.33
N ASP A 214 -0.59 -4.55 9.00
CA ASP A 214 0.39 -5.36 8.27
C ASP A 214 1.78 -4.74 8.36
N SER A 215 2.50 -5.09 9.44
CA SER A 215 3.87 -4.67 9.67
C SER A 215 4.81 -5.08 8.53
N ILE A 216 4.59 -6.26 7.91
CA ILE A 216 5.44 -6.77 6.83
C ILE A 216 5.29 -5.87 5.60
N GLY A 217 4.07 -5.49 5.24
CA GLY A 217 3.81 -4.56 4.14
C GLY A 217 4.49 -3.20 4.34
N HIS A 218 4.50 -2.68 5.56
CA HIS A 218 5.18 -1.43 5.88
C HIS A 218 6.71 -1.54 5.73
N PHE A 219 7.31 -2.59 6.29
CA PHE A 219 8.77 -2.77 6.21
C PHE A 219 9.25 -3.08 4.80
N THR A 220 8.53 -3.88 4.03
CA THR A 220 8.87 -4.15 2.63
C THR A 220 8.73 -2.89 1.78
N GLY A 221 7.69 -2.11 1.99
CA GLY A 221 7.51 -0.81 1.35
C GLY A 221 8.68 0.13 1.66
N LEU A 222 9.01 0.30 2.95
CA LEU A 222 10.14 1.13 3.39
C LEU A 222 11.46 0.70 2.75
N ALA A 223 11.76 -0.61 2.74
CA ALA A 223 12.98 -1.15 2.17
C ALA A 223 13.10 -0.85 0.67
N VAL A 224 12.01 -1.10 -0.10
CA VAL A 224 11.96 -0.76 -1.53
C VAL A 224 12.12 0.75 -1.72
N GLY A 225 11.49 1.56 -0.87
CA GLY A 225 11.60 3.01 -0.93
C GLY A 225 13.01 3.55 -0.66
N LEU A 226 13.73 2.95 0.28
CA LEU A 226 15.16 3.29 0.52
C LEU A 226 16.00 3.01 -0.72
N VAL A 227 15.79 1.87 -1.39
CA VAL A 227 16.49 1.53 -2.64
C VAL A 227 16.11 2.54 -3.75
N CYS A 228 14.82 2.86 -3.92
CA CYS A 228 14.36 3.87 -4.85
C CYS A 228 15.02 5.23 -4.58
N GLY A 229 15.05 5.65 -3.31
CA GLY A 229 15.64 6.91 -2.88
C GLY A 229 17.15 6.99 -3.17
N PHE A 230 17.86 5.87 -3.02
CA PHE A 230 19.28 5.77 -3.42
C PHE A 230 19.46 6.09 -4.91
N PHE A 231 18.64 5.51 -5.79
CA PHE A 231 18.72 5.78 -7.22
C PHE A 231 18.34 7.23 -7.57
N VAL A 232 17.34 7.81 -6.88
CA VAL A 232 16.98 9.23 -7.04
C VAL A 232 18.16 10.13 -6.72
N VAL A 233 18.84 9.89 -5.60
CA VAL A 233 19.97 10.71 -5.15
C VAL A 233 21.19 10.53 -6.05
N SER A 234 21.43 9.32 -6.55
CA SER A 234 22.52 9.01 -7.47
C SER A 234 22.33 9.58 -8.88
N GLY A 235 21.16 10.16 -9.18
CA GLY A 235 20.85 10.72 -10.50
C GLY A 235 20.66 9.65 -11.61
N ILE A 236 20.47 8.40 -11.23
CA ILE A 236 20.34 7.28 -12.18
C ILE A 236 18.91 7.20 -12.74
N ILE A 237 17.91 7.62 -11.96
CA ILE A 237 16.47 7.60 -12.34
C ILE A 237 15.82 8.95 -12.01
#